data_7e8438ee2b6376e28a7a9feee2ac1072
#
_entry.id   7e8438ee2b6376e28a7a9feee2ac1072
#
_cell.length_a   1.000
_cell.length_b   1.000
_cell.length_c   1.000
_cell.angle_alpha   90.00
_cell.angle_beta   90.00
_cell.angle_gamma   90.00
#
_symmetry.space_group_name_H-M   'P 1'
#
loop_
_entity.id
_entity.type
_entity.pdbx_description
1 polymer ?
#
loop_
_entity_poly.entity_id
_entity_poly.type
_entity_poly.pdbx_seq_one_letter_code
_entity_poly.pdbx_strand_id
1 'polypeptide(L)'
;MHHTKTKADIGLTKVIADLTLKGYVPCIPLSEHQPYDLVAIDGHGHALKLQVKYAGLKRNGIVEVSFRRNWSDRNGTHTVHYSRDEFDYYAIYCPEKDTTLYVKNSPDCPKAIRFTETGNHQSQNVKWFRDYLKLNGSPQRLYAAHLKR
;
A
#
# COMPACT_ATOMS: atom_id res chain seq x y z
N MET A 1 15.01 7.23 -15.30
CA MET A 1 13.74 6.47 -15.11
C MET A 1 14.07 5.10 -14.49
N HIS A 2 13.48 4.78 -13.37
CA HIS A 2 13.72 3.47 -12.74
C HIS A 2 13.06 2.34 -13.52
N HIS A 3 13.79 1.25 -13.70
CA HIS A 3 13.24 0.01 -14.24
C HIS A 3 12.09 -0.51 -13.37
N THR A 4 11.14 -1.26 -13.94
CA THR A 4 9.95 -1.75 -13.22
C THR A 4 10.30 -2.55 -11.96
N LYS A 5 11.31 -3.42 -12.01
CA LYS A 5 11.78 -4.16 -10.83
C LYS A 5 12.32 -3.22 -9.74
N THR A 6 13.12 -2.23 -10.13
CA THR A 6 13.64 -1.22 -9.19
C THR A 6 12.53 -0.42 -8.51
N LYS A 7 11.46 -0.07 -9.23
CA LYS A 7 10.28 0.58 -8.64
C LYS A 7 9.60 -0.30 -7.61
N ALA A 8 9.45 -1.60 -7.90
CA ALA A 8 8.89 -2.56 -6.97
C ALA A 8 9.74 -2.65 -5.68
N ASP A 9 11.06 -2.72 -5.83
CA ASP A 9 12.00 -2.77 -4.70
C ASP A 9 11.94 -1.49 -3.86
N ILE A 10 11.88 -0.32 -4.50
CA ILE A 10 11.71 0.97 -3.81
C ILE A 10 10.40 0.98 -3.04
N GLY A 11 9.29 0.60 -3.67
CA GLY A 11 7.99 0.51 -3.02
C GLY A 11 8.02 -0.39 -1.78
N LEU A 12 8.58 -1.57 -1.92
CA LEU A 12 8.71 -2.54 -0.83
C LEU A 12 9.54 -1.98 0.35
N THR A 13 10.70 -1.43 0.08
CA THR A 13 11.59 -0.88 1.12
C THR A 13 10.97 0.34 1.82
N LYS A 14 10.28 1.20 1.09
CA LYS A 14 9.58 2.35 1.65
C LYS A 14 8.41 1.93 2.55
N VAL A 15 7.63 0.94 2.14
CA VAL A 15 6.55 0.38 2.96
C VAL A 15 7.11 -0.27 4.23
N ILE A 16 8.21 -1.03 4.13
CA ILE A 16 8.89 -1.62 5.29
C ILE A 16 9.29 -0.52 6.29
N ALA A 17 9.93 0.54 5.82
CA ALA A 17 10.33 1.66 6.66
C ALA A 17 9.15 2.35 7.33
N ASP A 18 8.07 2.62 6.58
CA ASP A 18 6.85 3.26 7.10
C ASP A 18 6.16 2.40 8.16
N LEU A 19 6.02 1.10 7.92
CA LEU A 19 5.46 0.15 8.88
C LEU A 19 6.29 0.09 10.17
N THR A 20 7.60 0.05 10.05
CA THR A 20 8.52 0.01 11.19
C THR A 20 8.38 1.29 12.03
N LEU A 21 8.33 2.46 11.40
CA LEU A 21 8.11 3.74 12.07
C LEU A 21 6.75 3.82 12.78
N LYS A 22 5.75 3.13 12.26
CA LYS A 22 4.40 3.05 12.84
C LYS A 22 4.26 1.96 13.91
N GLY A 23 5.32 1.22 14.22
CA GLY A 23 5.34 0.23 15.29
C GLY A 23 4.89 -1.18 14.88
N TYR A 24 4.79 -1.47 13.61
CA TYR A 24 4.59 -2.82 13.10
C TYR A 24 5.93 -3.54 12.92
N VAL A 25 5.91 -4.86 12.99
CA VAL A 25 7.02 -5.70 12.57
C VAL A 25 6.73 -6.20 11.16
N PRO A 26 7.44 -5.70 10.14
CA PRO A 26 7.28 -6.17 8.77
C PRO A 26 8.00 -7.50 8.58
N CYS A 27 7.32 -8.47 7.97
CA CYS A 27 7.86 -9.79 7.65
C CYS A 27 7.75 -10.03 6.15
N ILE A 28 8.84 -10.48 5.53
CA ILE A 28 8.86 -10.86 4.11
C ILE A 28 8.61 -12.36 4.02
N PRO A 29 7.61 -12.83 3.23
CA PRO A 29 7.42 -14.25 3.00
C PRO A 29 8.61 -14.84 2.26
N LEU A 30 9.04 -16.03 2.65
CA LEU A 30 10.13 -16.72 2.00
C LEU A 30 9.81 -17.12 0.55
N SER A 31 8.54 -17.45 0.28
CA SER A 31 8.08 -17.84 -1.05
C SER A 31 7.65 -16.63 -1.88
N GLU A 32 8.18 -16.51 -3.09
CA GLU A 32 7.79 -15.49 -4.07
C GLU A 32 6.42 -15.72 -4.70
N HIS A 33 5.82 -16.89 -4.48
CA HIS A 33 4.54 -17.28 -5.09
C HIS A 33 3.31 -16.83 -4.26
N GLN A 34 3.51 -16.15 -3.16
CA GLN A 34 2.40 -15.65 -2.35
C GLN A 34 1.72 -14.46 -3.03
N PRO A 35 0.39 -14.31 -2.88
CA PRO A 35 -0.35 -13.17 -3.44
C PRO A 35 -0.15 -11.87 -2.66
N TYR A 36 0.74 -11.87 -1.67
CA TYR A 36 1.09 -10.70 -0.86
C TYR A 36 2.62 -10.58 -0.74
N ASP A 37 3.11 -9.37 -0.56
CA ASP A 37 4.54 -9.05 -0.54
C ASP A 37 5.08 -8.92 0.88
N LEU A 38 4.23 -8.57 1.83
CA LEU A 38 4.57 -8.35 3.24
C LEU A 38 3.50 -8.88 4.17
N VAL A 39 3.93 -9.22 5.38
CA VAL A 39 3.05 -9.39 6.53
C VAL A 39 3.45 -8.36 7.58
N ALA A 40 2.50 -7.55 8.04
CA ALA A 40 2.69 -6.60 9.12
C ALA A 40 2.13 -7.18 10.43
N ILE A 41 2.98 -7.38 11.41
CA ILE A 41 2.58 -7.85 12.75
C ILE A 41 2.38 -6.64 13.64
N ASP A 42 1.20 -6.51 14.24
CA ASP A 42 0.91 -5.42 15.19
C ASP A 42 1.45 -5.72 16.60
N GLY A 43 1.32 -4.76 17.52
CA GLY A 43 1.78 -4.91 18.91
C GLY A 43 1.03 -5.96 19.72
N HIS A 44 -0.08 -6.50 19.22
CA HIS A 44 -0.85 -7.58 19.82
C HIS A 44 -0.57 -8.96 19.18
N GLY A 45 0.32 -9.00 18.18
CA GLY A 45 0.66 -10.21 17.46
C GLY A 45 -0.29 -10.56 16.31
N HIS A 46 -1.22 -9.66 15.94
CA HIS A 46 -2.09 -9.87 14.79
C HIS A 46 -1.32 -9.62 13.48
N ALA A 47 -1.50 -10.49 12.52
CA ALA A 47 -0.83 -10.45 11.23
C ALA A 47 -1.78 -9.90 10.15
N LEU A 48 -1.31 -8.89 9.42
CA LEU A 48 -2.00 -8.32 8.25
C LEU A 48 -1.16 -8.59 7.00
N LYS A 49 -1.75 -9.22 6.01
CA LYS A 49 -1.12 -9.47 4.69
C LYS A 49 -1.28 -8.24 3.80
N LEU A 50 -0.18 -7.78 3.21
CA LEU A 50 -0.13 -6.57 2.40
C LEU A 50 0.37 -6.87 0.99
N GLN A 51 -0.33 -6.34 -0.01
CA GLN A 51 0.14 -6.26 -1.38
C GLN A 51 0.75 -4.88 -1.61
N VAL A 52 2.03 -4.82 -1.94
CA VAL A 52 2.75 -3.56 -2.16
C VAL A 52 2.57 -3.09 -3.60
N LYS A 53 2.35 -1.79 -3.77
CA LYS A 53 2.27 -1.13 -5.07
C LYS A 53 3.15 0.13 -5.07
N TYR A 54 3.79 0.39 -6.20
CA TYR A 54 4.45 1.66 -6.49
C TYR A 54 3.56 2.41 -7.49
N ALA A 55 3.05 3.57 -7.13
CA ALA A 55 2.13 4.34 -7.96
C ALA A 55 2.50 5.83 -7.97
N GLY A 56 2.85 6.34 -9.14
CA GLY A 56 3.16 7.75 -9.33
C GLY A 56 1.93 8.65 -9.23
N LEU A 57 2.17 9.89 -8.83
CA LEU A 57 1.15 10.93 -8.80
C LEU A 57 0.81 11.36 -10.24
N LYS A 58 -0.45 11.35 -10.59
CA LYS A 58 -0.94 11.86 -11.87
C LYS A 58 -0.99 13.39 -11.86
N ARG A 59 -1.00 14.01 -13.07
CA ARG A 59 -1.04 15.49 -13.23
C ARG A 59 -2.21 16.16 -12.52
N ASN A 60 -3.34 15.46 -12.40
CA ASN A 60 -4.53 15.94 -11.69
C ASN A 60 -4.47 15.74 -10.16
N GLY A 61 -3.30 15.40 -9.60
CA GLY A 61 -3.09 15.25 -8.16
C GLY A 61 -3.69 14.01 -7.54
N ILE A 62 -3.91 12.95 -8.32
CA ILE A 62 -4.42 11.66 -7.85
C ILE A 62 -3.40 10.54 -7.99
N VAL A 63 -3.50 9.55 -7.12
CA VAL A 63 -2.89 8.23 -7.26
C VAL A 63 -3.97 7.24 -7.64
N GLU A 64 -3.76 6.51 -8.73
CA GLU A 64 -4.66 5.45 -9.16
C GLU A 64 -4.30 4.13 -8.48
N VAL A 65 -5.29 3.44 -7.97
CA VAL A 65 -5.13 2.13 -7.33
C VAL A 65 -5.42 1.03 -8.34
N SER A 66 -4.42 0.24 -8.67
CA SER A 66 -4.59 -0.91 -9.56
C SER A 66 -4.89 -2.17 -8.76
N PHE A 67 -6.04 -2.79 -9.05
CA PHE A 67 -6.50 -4.05 -8.44
C PHE A 67 -6.12 -5.29 -9.27
N ARG A 68 -5.22 -5.12 -10.23
CA ARG A 68 -4.81 -6.16 -11.16
C ARG A 68 -3.34 -6.48 -10.99
N ARG A 69 -3.00 -7.73 -11.18
CA ARG A 69 -1.63 -8.14 -11.49
C ARG A 69 -1.54 -8.53 -12.95
N ASN A 70 -0.48 -8.10 -13.59
CA ASN A 70 -0.18 -8.46 -14.96
C ASN A 70 1.13 -9.24 -14.97
N TRP A 71 1.18 -10.33 -15.73
CA TRP A 71 2.44 -11.00 -16.06
C TRP A 71 2.43 -11.38 -17.54
N SER A 72 3.62 -11.51 -18.10
CA SER A 72 3.80 -11.91 -19.49
C SER A 72 4.61 -13.20 -19.54
N ASP A 73 4.18 -14.12 -20.37
CA ASP A 73 4.88 -15.33 -20.72
C ASP A 73 4.98 -15.47 -22.25
N ARG A 74 5.38 -16.65 -22.74
CA ARG A 74 5.48 -16.93 -24.18
C ARG A 74 4.14 -16.87 -24.92
N ASN A 75 3.02 -16.96 -24.20
CA ASN A 75 1.65 -16.94 -24.74
C ASN A 75 1.01 -15.56 -24.71
N GLY A 76 1.71 -14.54 -24.18
CA GLY A 76 1.24 -13.15 -24.12
C GLY A 76 1.14 -12.57 -22.71
N THR A 77 0.40 -11.47 -22.59
CA THR A 77 0.17 -10.79 -21.32
C THR A 77 -1.14 -11.27 -20.70
N HIS A 78 -1.05 -11.67 -19.45
CA HIS A 78 -2.17 -12.14 -18.64
C HIS A 78 -2.52 -11.09 -17.59
N THR A 79 -3.81 -10.86 -17.37
CA THR A 79 -4.32 -9.94 -16.35
C THR A 79 -5.26 -10.70 -15.42
N VAL A 80 -5.00 -10.63 -14.11
CA VAL A 80 -5.86 -11.24 -13.07
C VAL A 80 -6.20 -10.19 -12.02
N HIS A 81 -7.46 -10.17 -11.61
CA HIS A 81 -7.91 -9.40 -10.46
C HIS A 81 -7.54 -10.14 -9.16
N TYR A 82 -7.08 -9.40 -8.15
CA TYR A 82 -6.90 -9.98 -6.82
C TYR A 82 -8.26 -10.32 -6.20
N SER A 83 -8.32 -11.48 -5.53
CA SER A 83 -9.47 -11.79 -4.68
C SER A 83 -9.29 -11.14 -3.30
N ARG A 84 -10.42 -10.99 -2.57
CA ARG A 84 -10.41 -10.38 -1.23
C ARG A 84 -9.76 -11.25 -0.16
N ASP A 85 -9.65 -12.54 -0.41
CA ASP A 85 -9.09 -13.52 0.53
C ASP A 85 -7.57 -13.62 0.42
N GLU A 86 -6.97 -13.05 -0.62
CA GLU A 86 -5.54 -13.16 -0.85
C GLU A 86 -4.71 -12.30 0.10
N PHE A 87 -5.19 -11.11 0.46
CA PHE A 87 -4.51 -10.18 1.38
C PHE A 87 -5.50 -9.15 1.97
N ASP A 88 -5.06 -8.47 3.03
CA ASP A 88 -5.90 -7.56 3.81
C ASP A 88 -5.88 -6.12 3.29
N TYR A 89 -4.68 -5.64 2.89
CA TYR A 89 -4.48 -4.26 2.44
C TYR A 89 -3.58 -4.16 1.23
N TYR A 90 -3.84 -3.15 0.40
CA TYR A 90 -2.84 -2.59 -0.49
C TYR A 90 -2.00 -1.58 0.27
N ALA A 91 -0.67 -1.67 0.16
CA ALA A 91 0.27 -0.66 0.63
C ALA A 91 0.86 0.04 -0.61
N ILE A 92 0.46 1.28 -0.84
CA ILE A 92 0.74 2.02 -2.08
C ILE A 92 1.74 3.12 -1.78
N TYR A 93 2.95 2.99 -2.30
CA TYR A 93 3.96 4.03 -2.19
C TYR A 93 3.86 5.01 -3.37
N CYS A 94 3.70 6.30 -3.05
CA CYS A 94 3.70 7.41 -4.00
C CYS A 94 5.04 8.17 -3.88
N PRO A 95 5.93 8.07 -4.90
CA PRO A 95 7.28 8.63 -4.79
C PRO A 95 7.30 10.17 -4.78
N GLU A 96 6.42 10.84 -5.53
CA GLU A 96 6.38 12.30 -5.61
C GLU A 96 5.95 12.96 -4.28
N LYS A 97 5.29 12.20 -3.42
CA LYS A 97 4.86 12.63 -2.08
C LYS A 97 5.62 11.94 -0.96
N ASP A 98 6.52 11.02 -1.29
CA ASP A 98 7.22 10.16 -0.32
C ASP A 98 6.26 9.63 0.76
N THR A 99 5.12 9.12 0.33
CA THR A 99 4.01 8.75 1.21
C THR A 99 3.51 7.35 0.88
N THR A 100 3.27 6.54 1.90
CA THR A 100 2.62 5.25 1.79
C THR A 100 1.16 5.35 2.20
N LEU A 101 0.27 4.83 1.35
CA LEU A 101 -1.17 4.76 1.57
C LEU A 101 -1.57 3.32 1.83
N TYR A 102 -2.45 3.10 2.80
CA TYR A 102 -2.98 1.78 3.15
C TYR A 102 -4.46 1.72 2.81
N VAL A 103 -4.80 0.89 1.84
CA VAL A 103 -6.15 0.74 1.31
C VAL A 103 -6.64 -0.66 1.58
N LYS A 104 -7.73 -0.79 2.34
CA LYS A 104 -8.29 -2.10 2.65
C LYS A 104 -8.74 -2.82 1.38
N ASN A 105 -8.39 -4.09 1.24
CA ASN A 105 -8.85 -4.95 0.16
C ASN A 105 -10.32 -5.34 0.39
N SER A 106 -11.23 -4.48 -0.05
CA SER A 106 -12.67 -4.58 0.17
C SER A 106 -13.45 -4.22 -1.10
N PRO A 107 -14.77 -4.51 -1.15
CA PRO A 107 -15.62 -4.09 -2.27
C PRO A 107 -15.61 -2.59 -2.54
N ASP A 108 -15.46 -1.80 -1.47
CA ASP A 108 -15.51 -0.33 -1.50
C ASP A 108 -14.12 0.30 -1.71
N CYS A 109 -13.15 -0.49 -2.16
CA CYS A 109 -11.80 -0.05 -2.40
C CYS A 109 -11.77 1.10 -3.42
N PRO A 110 -11.21 2.27 -3.06
CA PRO A 110 -11.21 3.43 -3.95
C PRO A 110 -10.32 3.21 -5.17
N LYS A 111 -10.78 3.61 -6.35
CA LYS A 111 -10.00 3.53 -7.59
C LYS A 111 -8.97 4.64 -7.72
N ALA A 112 -9.15 5.74 -7.00
CA ALA A 112 -8.27 6.90 -7.00
C ALA A 112 -8.26 7.58 -5.64
N ILE A 113 -7.07 8.02 -5.22
CA ILE A 113 -6.86 8.74 -3.96
C ILE A 113 -6.23 10.09 -4.29
N ARG A 114 -6.79 11.14 -3.73
CA ARG A 114 -6.43 12.52 -4.04
C ARG A 114 -5.47 13.12 -3.01
N PHE A 115 -4.44 13.78 -3.52
CA PHE A 115 -3.47 14.55 -2.71
C PHE A 115 -3.69 16.06 -2.78
N THR A 116 -4.19 16.58 -3.91
CA THR A 116 -4.36 18.01 -4.13
C THR A 116 -5.82 18.37 -4.36
N GLU A 117 -6.20 19.59 -4.01
CA GLU A 117 -7.55 20.10 -4.26
C GLU A 117 -7.88 20.13 -5.76
N THR A 118 -9.16 19.97 -6.07
CA THR A 118 -9.65 20.10 -7.44
C THR A 118 -9.82 21.58 -7.80
N GLY A 119 -9.55 21.93 -9.06
CA GLY A 119 -9.76 23.29 -9.55
C GLY A 119 -11.21 23.77 -9.47
N ASN A 120 -12.17 22.87 -9.37
CA ASN A 120 -13.60 23.19 -9.20
C ASN A 120 -14.08 23.05 -7.75
N HIS A 121 -13.17 22.92 -6.77
CA HIS A 121 -13.45 22.79 -5.33
C HIS A 121 -14.42 21.66 -4.96
N GLN A 122 -14.53 20.63 -5.80
CA GLN A 122 -15.36 19.46 -5.52
C GLN A 122 -14.83 18.70 -4.30
N SER A 123 -15.66 18.61 -3.26
CA SER A 123 -15.32 17.91 -2.01
C SER A 123 -16.13 16.62 -1.79
N GLN A 124 -17.29 16.50 -2.46
CA GLN A 124 -18.14 15.32 -2.30
C GLN A 124 -17.57 14.09 -3.01
N ASN A 125 -17.66 12.95 -2.34
CA ASN A 125 -17.17 11.65 -2.83
C ASN A 125 -15.67 11.59 -3.16
N VAL A 126 -14.89 12.55 -2.68
CA VAL A 126 -13.44 12.56 -2.85
C VAL A 126 -12.80 11.69 -1.77
N LYS A 127 -11.90 10.80 -2.17
CA LYS A 127 -11.10 9.98 -1.27
C LYS A 127 -9.74 10.67 -1.08
N TRP A 128 -9.53 11.23 0.11
CA TRP A 128 -8.34 12.00 0.44
C TRP A 128 -7.22 11.13 1.01
N PHE A 129 -5.97 11.40 0.65
CA PHE A 129 -4.79 10.64 1.08
C PHE A 129 -4.67 10.53 2.61
N ARG A 130 -5.05 11.57 3.34
CA ARG A 130 -4.98 11.62 4.81
C ARG A 130 -5.82 10.55 5.51
N ASP A 131 -6.86 10.04 4.83
CA ASP A 131 -7.72 8.98 5.38
C ASP A 131 -7.10 7.57 5.20
N TYR A 132 -5.99 7.47 4.47
CA TYR A 132 -5.32 6.22 4.13
C TYR A 132 -3.88 6.12 4.67
N LEU A 133 -3.49 6.96 5.60
CA LEU A 133 -2.13 6.98 6.14
C LEU A 133 -1.87 5.90 7.21
N LYS A 134 -2.91 5.21 7.66
CA LYS A 134 -2.83 4.22 8.75
C LYS A 134 -3.49 2.91 8.39
N LEU A 135 -2.95 1.83 8.94
CA LEU A 135 -3.66 0.56 9.04
C LEU A 135 -4.65 0.65 10.22
N ASN A 136 -5.88 0.17 10.03
CA ASN A 136 -6.87 0.11 11.11
C ASN A 136 -6.42 -0.91 12.17
N GLY A 137 -6.59 -0.56 13.46
CA GLY A 137 -6.16 -1.40 14.58
C GLY A 137 -4.69 -1.20 14.98
N SER A 138 -4.06 -0.14 14.51
CA SER A 138 -2.65 0.18 14.80
C SER A 138 -2.38 0.38 16.29
N PRO A 139 -1.53 -0.42 16.93
CA PRO A 139 -1.12 -0.25 18.32
C PRO A 139 0.09 0.68 18.48
N GLN A 140 0.14 1.78 17.75
CA GLN A 140 1.26 2.74 17.74
C GLN A 140 1.73 3.15 19.14
N ARG A 141 0.84 3.05 20.16
CA ARG A 141 1.18 3.42 21.55
C ARG A 141 2.14 2.45 22.24
N LEU A 142 2.12 1.16 21.91
CA LEU A 142 2.95 0.14 22.57
C LEU A 142 4.41 0.22 22.15
N TYR A 143 4.67 0.45 20.86
CA TYR A 143 6.02 0.57 20.35
C TYR A 143 6.73 1.83 20.87
N ALA A 144 6.03 2.96 20.93
CA ALA A 144 6.56 4.19 21.50
C ALA A 144 6.91 4.07 22.99
N ALA A 145 6.19 3.24 23.75
CA ALA A 145 6.48 2.98 25.17
C ALA A 145 7.77 2.16 25.37
N HIS A 146 8.11 1.27 24.44
CA HIS A 146 9.37 0.50 24.49
C HIS A 146 10.60 1.30 24.10
N LEU A 147 10.47 2.31 23.25
CA LEU A 147 11.58 3.20 22.85
C LEU A 147 11.97 4.22 23.93
N LYS A 148 11.13 4.44 24.94
CA LYS A 148 11.40 5.35 26.07
C LYS A 148 12.11 4.68 27.26
N ARG A 149 12.42 3.42 27.15
CA ARG A 149 13.22 2.66 28.13
C ARG A 149 14.64 2.50 27.61
#